data_a065d7c11afd43e240e667368bf969f5
#
_entry.id   a065d7c11afd43e240e667368bf969f5
#
_cell.length_a   1.000
_cell.length_b   1.000
_cell.length_c   1.000
_cell.angle_alpha   90.00
_cell.angle_beta   90.00
_cell.angle_gamma   90.00
#
_symmetry.space_group_name_H-M   'P 1'
#
loop_
_entity.id
_entity.type
_entity.pdbx_description
1 polymer ?
#
loop_
_entity_poly.entity_id
_entity_poly.type
_entity_poly.pdbx_seq_one_letter_code
_entity_poly.pdbx_strand_id
1 'polypeptide(L)'
;MAIQYERIKKTIAALAAYGTLPQGGTTRLSYTAEYLAAQAFLQREMLESGMLAEVDPIGNLIGTYVGREPELTAVMSGSHLDTVPAGGNFDGALGIVAALELSLIHISEP
;
A
#
# COMPACT_ATOMS: atom_id res chain seq x y z
N MET A 1 -6.11 -9.83 -18.23
CA MET A 1 -5.65 -9.51 -16.85
C MET A 1 -4.13 -9.49 -16.82
N ALA A 2 -3.53 -8.33 -16.65
CA ALA A 2 -2.08 -8.20 -16.70
C ALA A 2 -1.57 -7.27 -15.61
N ILE A 3 -0.45 -7.66 -15.00
CA ILE A 3 0.26 -6.84 -14.03
C ILE A 3 0.86 -5.65 -14.75
N GLN A 4 0.64 -4.46 -14.19
CA GLN A 4 1.15 -3.21 -14.75
C GLN A 4 2.48 -2.85 -14.08
N TYR A 5 3.56 -3.25 -14.69
CA TYR A 5 4.90 -3.05 -14.15
C TYR A 5 5.20 -1.57 -13.85
N GLU A 6 4.82 -0.68 -14.77
CA GLU A 6 5.06 0.75 -14.57
C GLU A 6 4.26 1.32 -13.40
N ARG A 7 3.07 0.81 -13.15
CA ARG A 7 2.26 1.21 -12.01
C ARG A 7 2.91 0.78 -10.70
N ILE A 8 3.46 -0.44 -10.65
CA ILE A 8 4.20 -0.95 -9.50
C ILE A 8 5.41 -0.06 -9.21
N LYS A 9 6.21 0.22 -10.22
CA LYS A 9 7.39 1.10 -10.09
C LYS A 9 7.03 2.48 -9.59
N LYS A 10 5.98 3.06 -10.15
CA LYS A 10 5.52 4.40 -9.78
C LYS A 10 5.09 4.45 -8.31
N THR A 11 4.36 3.45 -7.85
CA THR A 11 3.87 3.41 -6.47
C THR A 11 5.02 3.18 -5.48
N ILE A 12 5.97 2.32 -5.81
CA ILE A 12 7.17 2.11 -4.99
C ILE A 12 7.96 3.42 -4.89
N ALA A 13 8.17 4.12 -6.01
CA ALA A 13 8.89 5.38 -6.01
C ALA A 13 8.18 6.45 -5.19
N ALA A 14 6.84 6.51 -5.28
CA ALA A 14 6.05 7.46 -4.50
C ALA A 14 6.18 7.17 -3.00
N LEU A 15 6.11 5.91 -2.59
CA LEU A 15 6.28 5.54 -1.18
C LEU A 15 7.69 5.86 -0.67
N ALA A 16 8.70 5.67 -1.50
CA ALA A 16 10.09 5.95 -1.13
C ALA A 16 10.30 7.43 -0.75
N ALA A 17 9.48 8.34 -1.29
CA ALA A 17 9.58 9.78 -0.99
C ALA A 17 9.20 10.11 0.46
N TYR A 18 8.45 9.24 1.13
CA TYR A 18 8.04 9.46 2.51
C TYR A 18 9.11 8.95 3.46
N GLY A 19 9.97 9.84 3.92
CA GLY A 19 11.06 9.51 4.85
C GLY A 19 12.43 9.36 4.19
N THR A 20 12.60 9.80 2.95
CA THR A 20 13.88 9.76 2.24
C THR A 20 14.96 10.52 3.00
N LEU A 21 16.14 9.91 3.13
CA LEU A 21 17.29 10.52 3.78
C LEU A 21 18.26 11.06 2.73
N PRO A 22 18.95 12.19 3.01
CA PRO A 22 19.93 12.76 2.06
C PRO A 22 21.07 11.81 1.69
N GLN A 23 21.47 10.96 2.62
CA GLN A 23 22.56 9.99 2.42
C GLN A 23 22.09 8.66 1.83
N GLY A 24 20.80 8.55 1.49
CA GLY A 24 20.21 7.33 0.99
C GLY A 24 19.43 6.58 2.05
N GLY A 25 18.53 5.71 1.62
CA GLY A 25 17.65 4.97 2.51
C GLY A 25 16.41 5.78 2.91
N THR A 26 15.50 5.10 3.57
CA THR A 26 14.24 5.66 4.03
C THR A 26 14.06 5.35 5.50
N THR A 27 13.70 6.37 6.29
CA THR A 27 13.31 6.18 7.68
C THR A 27 11.84 6.57 7.83
N ARG A 28 11.01 5.57 8.08
CA ARG A 28 9.56 5.74 8.21
C ARG A 28 9.07 4.82 9.32
N LEU A 29 9.36 5.23 10.55
CA LEU A 29 8.96 4.44 11.72
C LEU A 29 7.45 4.54 11.93
N SER A 30 6.87 3.48 12.49
CA SER A 30 5.42 3.40 12.75
C SER A 30 4.95 4.62 13.54
N TYR A 31 3.80 5.17 13.11
CA TYR A 31 3.10 6.29 13.75
C TYR A 31 3.82 7.63 13.70
N THR A 32 4.91 7.74 12.97
CA THR A 32 5.56 9.05 12.70
C THR A 32 4.79 9.83 11.65
N ALA A 33 5.13 11.10 11.48
CA ALA A 33 4.51 11.95 10.45
C ALA A 33 4.73 11.36 9.04
N GLU A 34 5.91 10.84 8.75
CA GLU A 34 6.25 10.20 7.48
C GLU A 34 5.39 8.96 7.24
N TYR A 35 5.22 8.15 8.27
CA TYR A 35 4.37 6.96 8.20
C TYR A 35 2.91 7.34 7.93
N LEU A 36 2.37 8.31 8.66
CA LEU A 36 0.98 8.73 8.49
C LEU A 36 0.74 9.35 7.11
N ALA A 37 1.71 10.09 6.59
CA ALA A 37 1.63 10.65 5.25
C ALA A 37 1.63 9.57 4.17
N ALA A 38 2.50 8.56 4.30
CA ALA A 38 2.53 7.42 3.39
C ALA A 38 1.23 6.62 3.46
N GLN A 39 0.69 6.41 4.65
CA GLN A 39 -0.59 5.72 4.83
C GLN A 39 -1.73 6.50 4.15
N ALA A 40 -1.76 7.83 4.31
CA ALA A 40 -2.78 8.65 3.67
C ALA A 40 -2.66 8.59 2.14
N PHE A 41 -1.45 8.56 1.61
CA PHE A 41 -1.22 8.39 0.17
C PHE A 41 -1.84 7.07 -0.32
N LEU A 42 -1.55 5.96 0.36
CA LEU A 42 -2.09 4.65 -0.01
C LEU A 42 -3.62 4.61 0.12
N GLN A 43 -4.15 5.24 1.17
CA GLN A 43 -5.60 5.30 1.36
C GLN A 43 -6.28 6.02 0.19
N ARG A 44 -5.70 7.12 -0.28
CA ARG A 44 -6.23 7.83 -1.45
C ARG A 44 -6.16 6.96 -2.71
N GLU A 45 -5.05 6.26 -2.92
CA GLU A 45 -4.91 5.36 -4.07
C GLU A 45 -5.99 4.28 -4.06
N MET A 46 -6.26 3.70 -2.90
CA MET A 46 -7.31 2.70 -2.74
C MET A 46 -8.69 3.26 -3.04
N LEU A 47 -9.01 4.41 -2.44
CA LEU A 47 -10.32 5.06 -2.63
C LEU A 47 -10.54 5.46 -4.09
N GLU A 48 -9.54 6.03 -4.73
CA GLU A 48 -9.61 6.44 -6.14
C GLU A 48 -9.75 5.23 -7.09
N SER A 49 -9.32 4.07 -6.64
CA SER A 49 -9.45 2.82 -7.41
C SER A 49 -10.80 2.13 -7.21
N GLY A 50 -11.66 2.67 -6.38
CA GLY A 50 -12.97 2.08 -6.10
C GLY A 50 -13.00 1.09 -4.95
N MET A 51 -11.94 1.04 -4.14
CA MET A 51 -11.91 0.21 -2.94
C MET A 51 -12.46 0.98 -1.76
N LEU A 52 -12.97 0.25 -0.76
CA LEU A 52 -13.12 0.81 0.58
C LEU A 52 -11.73 0.87 1.21
N ALA A 53 -11.47 1.89 2.00
CA ALA A 53 -10.15 2.04 2.62
C ALA A 53 -10.30 2.67 4.00
N GLU A 54 -10.08 1.88 5.03
CA GLU A 54 -10.28 2.29 6.42
C GLU A 54 -9.03 2.04 7.24
N VAL A 55 -8.83 2.85 8.27
CA VAL A 55 -7.78 2.65 9.26
C VAL A 55 -8.44 2.14 10.53
N ASP A 56 -7.99 0.97 11.00
CA ASP A 56 -8.56 0.37 12.21
C ASP A 56 -8.05 1.06 13.48
N PRO A 57 -8.60 0.70 14.67
CA PRO A 57 -8.21 1.39 15.91
C PRO A 57 -6.73 1.27 16.28
N ILE A 58 -6.03 0.27 15.79
CA ILE A 58 -4.59 0.11 16.06
C ILE A 58 -3.71 0.74 14.99
N GLY A 59 -4.32 1.26 13.91
CA GLY A 59 -3.61 1.98 12.87
C GLY A 59 -3.31 1.21 11.61
N ASN A 60 -3.90 0.03 11.40
CA ASN A 60 -3.75 -0.71 10.16
C ASN A 60 -4.63 -0.11 9.07
N LEU A 61 -4.06 0.15 7.90
CA LEU A 61 -4.83 0.53 6.73
C LEU A 61 -5.34 -0.73 6.04
N ILE A 62 -6.65 -0.82 5.88
CA ILE A 62 -7.32 -1.97 5.27
C ILE A 62 -8.10 -1.51 4.05
N GLY A 63 -7.65 -1.95 2.87
CA GLY A 63 -8.37 -1.75 1.63
C GLY A 63 -9.23 -2.97 1.33
N THR A 64 -10.47 -2.75 0.92
CA THR A 64 -11.40 -3.83 0.62
C THR A 64 -12.01 -3.63 -0.76
N TYR A 65 -11.84 -4.61 -1.62
CA TYR A 65 -12.61 -4.71 -2.86
C TYR A 65 -13.73 -5.72 -2.64
N VAL A 66 -14.96 -5.23 -2.66
CA VAL A 66 -16.13 -6.08 -2.40
C VAL A 66 -16.38 -6.96 -3.63
N GLY A 67 -16.36 -8.28 -3.43
CA GLY A 67 -16.61 -9.24 -4.49
C GLY A 67 -18.10 -9.36 -4.84
N ARG A 68 -18.38 -10.21 -5.82
CA ARG A 68 -19.75 -10.44 -6.29
C ARG A 68 -20.61 -11.16 -5.25
N GLU A 69 -19.97 -11.93 -4.37
CA GLU A 69 -20.63 -12.70 -3.33
C GLU A 69 -20.09 -12.24 -1.97
N PRO A 70 -20.58 -11.09 -1.46
CA PRO A 70 -20.02 -10.47 -0.25
C PRO A 70 -20.11 -11.32 1.02
N GLU A 71 -20.97 -12.33 1.02
CA GLU A 71 -21.13 -13.25 2.15
C GLU A 71 -20.00 -14.27 2.27
N LEU A 72 -19.17 -14.41 1.22
CA LEU A 72 -18.04 -15.33 1.27
C LEU A 72 -16.88 -14.74 2.06
N THR A 73 -16.06 -15.63 2.61
CA THR A 73 -14.86 -15.26 3.33
C THR A 73 -13.89 -14.52 2.41
N ALA A 74 -13.29 -13.44 2.90
CA ALA A 74 -12.35 -12.64 2.13
C ALA A 74 -11.01 -13.36 1.95
N VAL A 75 -10.39 -13.12 0.80
CA VAL A 75 -8.98 -13.44 0.56
C VAL A 75 -8.18 -12.20 0.92
N MET A 76 -7.14 -12.34 1.74
CA MET A 76 -6.35 -11.23 2.22
C MET A 76 -4.90 -11.34 1.79
N SER A 77 -4.29 -10.20 1.53
CA SER A 77 -2.85 -10.07 1.30
C SER A 77 -2.39 -8.74 1.88
N GLY A 78 -1.17 -8.69 2.36
CA GLY A 78 -0.67 -7.45 2.95
C GLY A 78 0.78 -7.56 3.40
N SER A 79 1.27 -6.43 3.93
CA SER A 79 2.65 -6.33 4.42
C SER A 79 2.73 -5.13 5.36
N HIS A 80 3.93 -4.73 5.74
CA HIS A 80 4.13 -3.57 6.61
C HIS A 80 4.59 -2.34 5.83
N LEU A 81 4.18 -1.17 6.30
CA LEU A 81 4.50 0.11 5.68
C LEU A 81 5.71 0.79 6.33
N ASP A 82 5.94 0.51 7.59
CA ASP A 82 7.06 1.08 8.33
C ASP A 82 8.40 0.51 7.86
N THR A 83 9.46 1.26 8.13
CA THR A 83 10.84 0.84 7.84
C THR A 83 11.66 0.79 9.11
N VAL A 84 12.78 0.07 9.06
CA VAL A 84 13.87 0.28 10.02
C VAL A 84 14.56 1.61 9.70
N PRO A 85 15.35 2.19 10.62
CA PRO A 85 16.15 3.38 10.30
C PRO A 85 17.03 3.15 9.07
N ALA A 86 17.00 4.11 8.13
CA ALA A 86 17.73 4.04 6.87
C ALA A 86 17.47 2.73 6.10
N GLY A 87 16.21 2.29 6.09
CA GLY A 87 15.81 1.05 5.42
C GLY A 87 15.79 1.15 3.91
N GLY A 88 15.66 0.00 3.24
CA GLY A 88 15.50 -0.05 1.80
C GLY A 88 14.08 0.28 1.37
N ASN A 89 13.88 0.50 0.08
CA ASN A 89 12.58 0.89 -0.48
C ASN A 89 11.64 -0.29 -0.74
N PHE A 90 12.13 -1.51 -0.64
CA PHE A 90 11.34 -2.70 -0.96
C PHE A 90 10.86 -3.45 0.27
N ASP A 91 11.60 -3.40 1.36
CA ASP A 91 11.22 -4.12 2.58
C ASP A 91 9.87 -3.61 3.09
N GLY A 92 8.92 -4.50 3.19
CA GLY A 92 7.53 -4.19 3.52
C GLY A 92 6.75 -3.57 2.37
N ALA A 93 7.25 -2.49 1.79
CA ALA A 93 6.58 -1.72 0.75
C ALA A 93 6.29 -2.56 -0.51
N LEU A 94 7.22 -3.41 -0.93
CA LEU A 94 6.98 -4.25 -2.10
C LEU A 94 5.77 -5.17 -1.90
N GLY A 95 5.63 -5.76 -0.71
CA GLY A 95 4.48 -6.62 -0.41
C GLY A 95 3.15 -5.86 -0.46
N ILE A 96 3.13 -4.62 0.03
CA ILE A 96 1.94 -3.75 -0.04
C ILE A 96 1.60 -3.45 -1.49
N VAL A 97 2.58 -3.02 -2.27
CA VAL A 97 2.37 -2.64 -3.67
C VAL A 97 1.92 -3.85 -4.51
N ALA A 98 2.49 -5.02 -4.25
CA ALA A 98 2.07 -6.25 -4.92
C ALA A 98 0.61 -6.60 -4.59
N ALA A 99 0.22 -6.50 -3.32
CA ALA A 99 -1.17 -6.77 -2.91
C ALA A 99 -2.13 -5.78 -3.56
N LEU A 100 -1.76 -4.50 -3.58
CA LEU A 100 -2.56 -3.46 -4.22
C LEU A 100 -2.70 -3.73 -5.72
N GLU A 101 -1.62 -4.07 -6.40
CA GLU A 101 -1.65 -4.39 -7.84
C GLU A 101 -2.59 -5.56 -8.14
N LEU A 102 -2.55 -6.62 -7.34
CA LEU A 102 -3.47 -7.74 -7.50
C LEU A 102 -4.93 -7.29 -7.37
N SER A 103 -5.23 -6.40 -6.41
CA SER A 103 -6.56 -5.84 -6.27
C SER A 103 -6.96 -5.03 -7.49
N LEU A 104 -6.05 -4.19 -8.01
CA LEU A 104 -6.33 -3.32 -9.16
C LEU A 104 -6.63 -4.11 -10.43
N ILE A 105 -5.92 -5.19 -10.70
CA ILE A 105 -6.20 -6.00 -11.89
C ILE A 105 -7.56 -6.70 -11.78
N HIS A 106 -7.99 -7.08 -10.58
CA HIS A 106 -9.32 -7.66 -10.38
C HIS A 106 -10.43 -6.62 -10.52
N ILE A 107 -10.19 -5.38 -10.10
CA ILE A 107 -11.14 -4.29 -10.25
C ILE A 107 -11.35 -3.95 -11.72
N SER A 108 -10.28 -3.85 -12.49
CA SER A 108 -10.34 -3.46 -13.90
C SER A 108 -10.80 -4.59 -14.83
N GLU A 109 -10.59 -5.84 -14.43
CA GLU A 109 -10.98 -7.03 -15.21
C GLU A 109 -11.67 -8.04 -14.30
N PRO A 110 -12.90 -7.74 -13.88
CA PRO A 110 -13.64 -8.63 -12.97
C PRO A 110 -14.04 -9.95 -13.59
#